data_842bc07e4d55c1d703f54941ca5e1da5
#
_entry.id   842bc07e4d55c1d703f54941ca5e1da5
#
_cell.length_a   1.000
_cell.length_b   1.000
_cell.length_c   1.000
_cell.angle_alpha   90.00
_cell.angle_beta   90.00
_cell.angle_gamma   90.00
#
_symmetry.space_group_name_H-M   'P 1'
#
loop_
_entity.id
_entity.type
_entity.pdbx_description
1 polymer ?
#
loop_
_entity_poly.entity_id
_entity_poly.type
_entity_poly.pdbx_seq_one_letter_code
_entity_poly.pdbx_strand_id
1 'polypeptide(L)'
;PTGPGDTINIQGVYTDGATRYNISELAGGWAGANTVFGGTSLPGAYQSVGFGFAPDSVFAVGTQQQLIQTWGMRGAYTHNWDAYWNTAIYGAYAGVRYNGTAKSYICGPTGSGVGGSFGAAFGTAGLTSCNPDYNIAQLGLITRWTPVKNLTFSADVTYVHLDQKYAGTITTSSGSIGKPSATYELKDQDTVQMLFRA
;
A
#
# COMPACT_ATOMS: atom_id res chain seq x y z
N PRO A 1 -5.39 29.13 15.04
CA PRO A 1 -4.44 30.17 14.66
C PRO A 1 -3.11 29.53 14.50
N THR A 2 -2.72 29.44 13.28
CA THR A 2 -1.42 28.99 12.88
C THR A 2 -0.42 30.13 13.12
N GLY A 3 0.77 29.80 13.59
CA GLY A 3 1.83 30.79 13.81
C GLY A 3 2.33 31.38 12.48
N PRO A 4 3.14 32.43 12.51
CA PRO A 4 3.74 32.97 11.31
C PRO A 4 4.57 31.93 10.58
N GLY A 5 4.24 31.68 9.30
CA GLY A 5 4.94 30.68 8.46
C GLY A 5 4.39 29.25 8.56
N ASP A 6 3.39 28.97 9.38
CA ASP A 6 2.73 27.66 9.41
C ASP A 6 1.98 27.40 8.11
N THR A 7 1.91 26.13 7.72
CA THR A 7 1.22 25.73 6.49
C THR A 7 0.28 24.55 6.71
N ILE A 8 -0.84 24.59 6.00
CA ILE A 8 -1.77 23.45 5.89
C ILE A 8 -1.91 23.12 4.42
N ASN A 9 -1.73 21.85 4.09
CA ASN A 9 -1.92 21.31 2.75
C ASN A 9 -2.97 20.20 2.82
N ILE A 10 -3.96 20.23 1.93
CA ILE A 10 -5.00 19.20 1.81
C ILE A 10 -5.18 18.89 0.34
N GLN A 11 -5.29 17.63 0.00
CA GLN A 11 -5.54 17.16 -1.37
C GLN A 11 -6.51 16.00 -1.36
N GLY A 12 -7.53 16.04 -2.23
CA GLY A 12 -8.36 14.91 -2.62
C GLY A 12 -7.98 14.43 -4.01
N VAL A 13 -7.99 13.12 -4.23
CA VAL A 13 -7.65 12.50 -5.52
C VAL A 13 -8.68 11.43 -5.84
N TYR A 14 -9.15 11.42 -7.09
CA TYR A 14 -9.88 10.31 -7.69
C TYR A 14 -9.23 9.96 -9.01
N THR A 15 -9.06 8.67 -9.28
CA THR A 15 -8.48 8.19 -10.55
C THR A 15 -9.27 7.00 -11.07
N ASP A 16 -9.32 6.89 -12.39
CA ASP A 16 -9.81 5.72 -13.12
C ASP A 16 -8.76 5.34 -14.16
N GLY A 17 -8.06 4.23 -13.93
CA GLY A 17 -6.95 3.77 -14.77
C GLY A 17 -5.63 4.55 -14.61
N ALA A 18 -5.47 5.28 -13.50
CA ALA A 18 -4.27 6.07 -13.23
C ALA A 18 -3.88 6.02 -11.73
N THR A 19 -3.79 4.82 -11.19
CA THR A 19 -3.64 4.55 -9.75
C THR A 19 -2.38 5.19 -9.16
N ARG A 20 -1.35 5.34 -9.97
CA ARG A 20 -0.07 5.95 -9.59
C ARG A 20 -0.21 7.37 -9.04
N TYR A 21 -1.18 8.17 -9.50
CA TYR A 21 -1.38 9.52 -8.99
C TYR A 21 -1.93 9.57 -7.56
N ASN A 22 -2.49 8.47 -7.09
CA ASN A 22 -3.01 8.36 -5.73
C ASN A 22 -2.11 7.51 -4.82
N ILE A 23 -1.53 6.41 -5.32
CA ILE A 23 -0.81 5.41 -4.52
C ILE A 23 0.60 5.17 -5.12
N SER A 24 1.32 6.23 -5.50
CA SER A 24 2.59 6.11 -6.23
C SER A 24 3.71 5.42 -5.43
N GLU A 25 3.82 5.74 -4.15
CA GLU A 25 4.88 5.21 -3.29
C GLU A 25 4.62 3.74 -2.87
N LEU A 26 3.35 3.35 -2.83
CA LEU A 26 2.92 2.03 -2.40
C LEU A 26 2.79 1.03 -3.56
N ALA A 27 2.65 1.55 -4.78
CA ALA A 27 2.59 0.75 -6.00
C ALA A 27 3.97 0.48 -6.62
N GLY A 28 5.02 1.05 -6.06
CA GLY A 28 6.40 1.02 -6.58
C GLY A 28 7.14 -0.31 -6.38
N GLY A 29 6.43 -1.40 -6.16
CA GLY A 29 7.04 -2.73 -6.19
C GLY A 29 7.59 -3.06 -7.58
N TRP A 30 8.61 -3.90 -7.61
CA TRP A 30 9.20 -4.45 -8.83
C TRP A 30 8.09 -4.99 -9.74
N ALA A 31 8.05 -4.56 -10.99
CA ALA A 31 6.98 -4.80 -11.96
C ALA A 31 5.70 -3.92 -11.81
N GLY A 32 5.73 -2.86 -11.00
CA GLY A 32 4.80 -1.73 -11.13
C GLY A 32 3.40 -1.93 -10.57
N ALA A 33 3.07 -3.05 -9.95
CA ALA A 33 1.69 -3.34 -9.63
C ALA A 33 1.43 -3.98 -8.25
N ASN A 34 2.43 -4.53 -7.60
CA ASN A 34 2.19 -5.40 -6.45
C ASN A 34 2.94 -4.92 -5.22
N THR A 35 2.21 -4.52 -4.20
CA THR A 35 2.78 -4.32 -2.88
C THR A 35 2.35 -5.47 -1.99
N VAL A 36 3.33 -6.17 -1.45
CA VAL A 36 3.13 -7.20 -0.45
C VAL A 36 3.55 -6.63 0.89
N PHE A 37 2.61 -6.55 1.79
CA PHE A 37 2.88 -6.22 3.17
C PHE A 37 3.09 -7.54 3.90
N GLY A 38 4.26 -7.74 4.43
CA GLY A 38 4.56 -8.95 5.16
C GLY A 38 5.04 -8.63 6.54
N GLY A 39 4.55 -9.35 7.50
CA GLY A 39 5.18 -9.40 8.81
C GLY A 39 6.64 -9.85 8.69
N THR A 40 7.28 -10.07 9.79
CA THR A 40 8.67 -10.50 9.85
C THR A 40 8.86 -11.88 9.20
N SER A 41 10.08 -12.24 8.85
CA SER A 41 10.45 -13.60 8.44
C SER A 41 10.45 -14.61 9.61
N LEU A 42 9.95 -14.22 10.78
CA LEU A 42 9.89 -15.08 11.96
C LEU A 42 8.78 -16.12 11.81
N PRO A 43 9.00 -17.35 12.26
CA PRO A 43 8.00 -18.42 12.23
C PRO A 43 6.89 -18.24 13.28
N GLY A 44 5.81 -19.02 13.16
CA GLY A 44 4.72 -19.07 14.13
C GLY A 44 3.68 -17.97 13.94
N ALA A 45 3.27 -17.29 15.02
CA ALA A 45 2.19 -16.28 15.00
C ALA A 45 2.41 -15.10 14.05
N TYR A 46 3.63 -14.91 13.55
CA TYR A 46 4.01 -13.88 12.59
C TYR A 46 3.92 -14.34 11.12
N GLN A 47 3.37 -15.50 10.85
CA GLN A 47 3.16 -16.02 9.51
C GLN A 47 1.89 -15.45 8.89
N SER A 48 1.79 -14.13 8.85
CA SER A 48 0.73 -13.42 8.12
C SER A 48 1.30 -12.60 6.99
N VAL A 49 0.45 -12.29 6.02
CA VAL A 49 0.77 -11.47 4.86
C VAL A 49 -0.46 -10.70 4.40
N GLY A 50 -0.26 -9.48 3.93
CA GLY A 50 -1.28 -8.67 3.30
C GLY A 50 -0.88 -8.30 1.88
N PHE A 51 -1.86 -8.19 0.99
CA PHE A 51 -1.66 -7.80 -0.38
C PHE A 51 -2.41 -6.51 -0.71
N GLY A 52 -1.71 -5.59 -1.36
CA GLY A 52 -2.28 -4.42 -2.01
C GLY A 52 -1.77 -4.34 -3.44
N PHE A 53 -2.65 -4.51 -4.42
CA PHE A 53 -2.32 -4.38 -5.84
C PHE A 53 -2.93 -3.08 -6.35
N ALA A 54 -2.17 -2.26 -7.04
CA ALA A 54 -2.64 -1.00 -7.62
C ALA A 54 -2.13 -0.80 -9.06
N PRO A 55 -2.37 -1.75 -9.98
CA PRO A 55 -2.11 -1.51 -11.38
C PRO A 55 -3.09 -0.46 -11.92
N ASP A 56 -2.73 0.21 -13.00
CA ASP A 56 -3.66 1.14 -13.66
C ASP A 56 -4.84 0.37 -14.29
N SER A 57 -4.57 -0.86 -14.71
CA SER A 57 -5.59 -1.74 -15.30
C SER A 57 -5.21 -3.21 -15.18
N VAL A 58 -6.19 -4.08 -15.34
CA VAL A 58 -6.00 -5.52 -15.49
C VAL A 58 -6.69 -6.02 -16.76
N PHE A 59 -6.12 -7.05 -17.36
CA PHE A 59 -6.71 -7.74 -18.51
C PHE A 59 -6.30 -9.21 -18.50
N ALA A 60 -7.09 -10.05 -19.15
CA ALA A 60 -6.74 -11.42 -19.47
C ALA A 60 -6.63 -11.59 -21.00
N VAL A 61 -5.86 -12.57 -21.45
CA VAL A 61 -5.64 -12.79 -22.87
C VAL A 61 -6.98 -12.95 -23.61
N GLY A 62 -7.16 -12.17 -24.67
CA GLY A 62 -8.39 -12.17 -25.47
C GLY A 62 -9.57 -11.40 -24.86
N THR A 63 -9.33 -10.61 -23.81
CA THR A 63 -10.37 -9.82 -23.13
C THR A 63 -10.11 -8.32 -23.24
N GLN A 64 -11.10 -7.53 -22.78
CA GLN A 64 -10.96 -6.08 -22.68
C GLN A 64 -10.21 -5.70 -21.40
N GLN A 65 -9.44 -4.64 -21.49
CA GLN A 65 -8.78 -4.01 -20.36
C GLN A 65 -9.80 -3.43 -19.38
N GLN A 66 -9.62 -3.69 -18.09
CA GLN A 66 -10.46 -3.17 -17.03
C GLN A 66 -9.65 -2.15 -16.21
N LEU A 67 -10.12 -0.91 -16.16
CA LEU A 67 -9.50 0.15 -15.41
C LEU A 67 -9.74 -0.03 -13.90
N ILE A 68 -8.77 0.36 -13.10
CA ILE A 68 -8.84 0.29 -11.64
C ILE A 68 -9.11 1.68 -11.09
N GLN A 69 -10.09 1.76 -10.21
CA GLN A 69 -10.48 3.01 -9.58
C GLN A 69 -9.78 3.20 -8.26
N THR A 70 -9.30 4.42 -8.03
CA THR A 70 -8.80 4.82 -6.72
C THR A 70 -9.39 6.16 -6.29
N TRP A 71 -9.54 6.30 -5.00
CA TRP A 71 -9.89 7.56 -4.36
C TRP A 71 -9.08 7.72 -3.09
N GLY A 72 -8.85 8.94 -2.68
CA GLY A 72 -8.10 9.19 -1.46
C GLY A 72 -8.05 10.65 -1.09
N MET A 73 -7.62 10.87 0.13
CA MET A 73 -7.32 12.19 0.66
C MET A 73 -6.00 12.15 1.41
N ARG A 74 -5.28 13.26 1.37
CA ARG A 74 -4.05 13.44 2.11
C ARG A 74 -3.93 14.88 2.58
N GLY A 75 -3.25 15.05 3.71
CA GLY A 75 -3.04 16.36 4.27
C GLY A 75 -1.81 16.41 5.15
N ALA A 76 -1.32 17.61 5.36
CA ALA A 76 -0.23 17.89 6.26
C ALA A 76 -0.41 19.28 6.90
N TYR A 77 -0.04 19.37 8.17
CA TYR A 77 0.13 20.61 8.89
C TYR A 77 1.58 20.73 9.33
N THR A 78 2.24 21.81 8.96
CA THR A 78 3.60 22.12 9.36
C THR A 78 3.59 23.31 10.31
N HIS A 79 4.16 23.12 11.48
CA HIS A 79 4.39 24.16 12.46
C HIS A 79 5.87 24.56 12.48
N ASN A 80 6.14 25.86 12.38
CA ASN A 80 7.49 26.41 12.50
C ASN A 80 7.70 26.94 13.92
N TRP A 81 8.55 26.26 14.69
CA TRP A 81 8.88 26.63 16.06
C TRP A 81 9.75 27.88 16.09
N ASP A 82 10.73 27.92 15.19
CA ASP A 82 11.66 29.02 15.00
C ASP A 82 12.29 28.98 13.60
N ALA A 83 13.33 29.76 13.35
CA ALA A 83 14.03 29.81 12.06
C ALA A 83 14.80 28.51 11.71
N TYR A 84 15.00 27.62 12.69
CA TYR A 84 15.82 26.42 12.56
C TYR A 84 15.02 25.12 12.70
N TRP A 85 13.85 25.16 13.36
CA TRP A 85 13.07 24.00 13.70
C TRP A 85 11.65 24.06 13.14
N ASN A 86 11.22 22.98 12.52
CA ASN A 86 9.81 22.76 12.20
C ASN A 86 9.41 21.31 12.43
N THR A 87 8.12 21.11 12.64
CA THR A 87 7.52 19.79 12.78
C THR A 87 6.25 19.73 11.92
N ALA A 88 6.10 18.67 11.16
CA ALA A 88 4.89 18.42 10.40
C ALA A 88 4.22 17.11 10.86
N ILE A 89 2.91 17.18 11.07
CA ILE A 89 2.05 16.00 11.12
C ILE A 89 1.40 15.83 9.75
N TYR A 90 1.38 14.62 9.24
CA TYR A 90 0.78 14.33 7.95
C TYR A 90 0.02 13.02 7.99
N GLY A 91 -0.96 12.90 7.11
CA GLY A 91 -1.75 11.68 6.99
C GLY A 91 -2.34 11.52 5.60
N ALA A 92 -2.64 10.28 5.26
CA ALA A 92 -3.30 9.91 4.02
C ALA A 92 -4.24 8.73 4.24
N TYR A 93 -5.30 8.70 3.47
CA TYR A 93 -6.19 7.56 3.37
C TYR A 93 -6.57 7.36 1.91
N ALA A 94 -6.44 6.14 1.40
CA ALA A 94 -6.79 5.81 0.03
C ALA A 94 -7.48 4.45 -0.06
N GLY A 95 -8.40 4.34 -1.02
CA GLY A 95 -9.07 3.10 -1.36
C GLY A 95 -8.83 2.71 -2.82
N VAL A 96 -8.59 1.42 -3.07
CA VAL A 96 -8.48 0.82 -4.41
C VAL A 96 -9.67 -0.09 -4.63
N ARG A 97 -10.31 0.06 -5.78
CA ARG A 97 -11.53 -0.67 -6.12
C ARG A 97 -11.43 -1.27 -7.50
N TYR A 98 -11.79 -2.52 -7.58
CA TYR A 98 -11.83 -3.32 -8.79
C TYR A 98 -13.28 -3.55 -9.17
N ASN A 99 -13.63 -3.42 -10.44
CA ASN A 99 -14.95 -3.80 -10.92
C ASN A 99 -15.10 -5.35 -10.93
N GLY A 100 -16.32 -5.84 -11.11
CA GLY A 100 -16.61 -7.27 -11.05
C GLY A 100 -15.82 -8.10 -12.09
N THR A 101 -15.60 -7.55 -13.28
CA THR A 101 -14.82 -8.20 -14.34
C THR A 101 -13.35 -8.29 -13.96
N ALA A 102 -12.76 -7.18 -13.45
CA ALA A 102 -11.38 -7.17 -12.96
C ALA A 102 -11.19 -8.17 -11.81
N LYS A 103 -12.15 -8.26 -10.88
CA LYS A 103 -12.13 -9.26 -9.80
C LYS A 103 -12.15 -10.69 -10.34
N SER A 104 -12.91 -10.97 -11.39
CA SER A 104 -12.93 -12.30 -12.00
C SER A 104 -11.61 -12.67 -12.67
N TYR A 105 -10.86 -11.70 -13.19
CA TYR A 105 -9.53 -11.93 -13.76
C TYR A 105 -8.48 -12.25 -12.70
N ILE A 106 -8.63 -11.70 -11.50
CA ILE A 106 -7.72 -11.94 -10.38
C ILE A 106 -8.11 -13.19 -9.60
N CYS A 107 -9.40 -13.35 -9.29
CA CYS A 107 -9.95 -14.33 -8.36
C CYS A 107 -10.74 -15.48 -9.02
N GLY A 108 -10.91 -15.45 -10.34
CA GLY A 108 -11.65 -16.50 -11.06
C GLY A 108 -10.97 -17.86 -11.03
N PRO A 109 -11.62 -18.87 -11.60
CA PRO A 109 -11.06 -20.23 -11.66
C PRO A 109 -9.73 -20.25 -12.41
N THR A 110 -8.74 -20.94 -11.85
CA THR A 110 -7.44 -21.16 -12.52
C THR A 110 -7.63 -22.08 -13.71
N GLY A 111 -6.91 -21.77 -14.81
CA GLY A 111 -6.92 -22.64 -16.00
C GLY A 111 -7.98 -22.33 -17.05
N SER A 112 -8.84 -21.35 -16.84
CA SER A 112 -9.86 -20.94 -17.83
C SER A 112 -9.31 -19.99 -18.93
N GLY A 113 -8.05 -19.62 -18.88
CA GLY A 113 -7.46 -18.62 -19.78
C GLY A 113 -7.90 -17.19 -19.50
N VAL A 114 -8.86 -16.98 -18.64
CA VAL A 114 -9.55 -15.69 -18.39
C VAL A 114 -9.72 -15.45 -16.89
N GLY A 115 -8.80 -15.83 -16.05
CA GLY A 115 -8.95 -15.52 -14.64
C GLY A 115 -8.05 -16.29 -13.70
N GLY A 116 -8.06 -15.90 -12.43
CA GLY A 116 -7.41 -16.64 -11.37
C GLY A 116 -5.91 -16.38 -11.23
N SER A 117 -5.42 -15.21 -11.62
CA SER A 117 -3.98 -14.89 -11.47
C SER A 117 -3.50 -15.02 -10.02
N PHE A 118 -4.32 -14.66 -9.04
CA PHE A 118 -3.99 -14.83 -7.62
C PHE A 118 -3.93 -16.32 -7.25
N GLY A 119 -4.95 -17.10 -7.65
CA GLY A 119 -4.97 -18.53 -7.42
C GLY A 119 -3.86 -19.30 -8.15
N ALA A 120 -3.50 -18.86 -9.35
CA ALA A 120 -2.37 -19.42 -10.08
C ALA A 120 -1.03 -19.16 -9.38
N ALA A 121 -0.88 -17.98 -8.74
CA ALA A 121 0.33 -17.61 -8.03
C ALA A 121 0.47 -18.27 -6.65
N PHE A 122 -0.64 -18.46 -5.93
CA PHE A 122 -0.62 -18.82 -4.52
C PHE A 122 -1.48 -20.05 -4.17
N GLY A 123 -2.20 -20.62 -5.14
CA GLY A 123 -3.19 -21.66 -4.89
C GLY A 123 -4.48 -21.10 -4.29
N THR A 124 -5.53 -21.92 -4.31
CA THR A 124 -6.87 -21.55 -3.82
C THR A 124 -7.34 -22.39 -2.64
N ALA A 125 -6.61 -23.44 -2.29
CA ALA A 125 -7.08 -24.45 -1.32
C ALA A 125 -7.35 -23.91 0.09
N GLY A 126 -6.65 -22.83 0.48
CA GLY A 126 -6.80 -22.20 1.79
C GLY A 126 -7.56 -20.87 1.77
N LEU A 127 -7.96 -20.37 0.59
CA LEU A 127 -8.68 -19.11 0.48
C LEU A 127 -10.13 -19.26 0.94
N THR A 128 -10.57 -18.37 1.82
CA THR A 128 -11.98 -18.23 2.21
C THR A 128 -12.64 -17.02 1.54
N SER A 129 -11.83 -16.01 1.15
CA SER A 129 -12.26 -14.86 0.37
C SER A 129 -11.14 -14.40 -0.56
N CYS A 130 -11.48 -14.14 -1.82
CA CYS A 130 -10.60 -13.49 -2.77
C CYS A 130 -11.23 -12.18 -3.23
N ASN A 131 -10.75 -11.08 -2.69
CA ASN A 131 -11.17 -9.73 -3.07
C ASN A 131 -9.94 -8.81 -3.11
N PRO A 132 -9.55 -8.32 -4.30
CA PRO A 132 -8.38 -7.45 -4.47
C PRO A 132 -8.59 -6.01 -4.00
N ASP A 133 -9.80 -5.62 -3.60
CA ASP A 133 -10.07 -4.31 -3.01
C ASP A 133 -9.30 -4.16 -1.70
N TYR A 134 -8.83 -2.95 -1.43
CA TYR A 134 -8.23 -2.63 -0.13
C TYR A 134 -8.30 -1.14 0.17
N ASN A 135 -8.04 -0.80 1.41
CA ASN A 135 -7.78 0.55 1.84
C ASN A 135 -6.39 0.62 2.48
N ILE A 136 -5.81 1.80 2.44
CA ILE A 136 -4.54 2.06 3.11
C ILE A 136 -4.63 3.38 3.84
N ALA A 137 -4.18 3.39 5.09
CA ALA A 137 -4.09 4.56 5.93
C ALA A 137 -2.64 4.82 6.31
N GLN A 138 -2.25 6.07 6.38
CA GLN A 138 -0.93 6.50 6.80
C GLN A 138 -1.06 7.69 7.75
N LEU A 139 -0.27 7.67 8.82
CA LEU A 139 -0.10 8.79 9.73
C LEU A 139 1.37 8.93 10.07
N GLY A 140 1.91 10.13 9.95
CA GLY A 140 3.32 10.37 10.22
C GLY A 140 3.60 11.70 10.89
N LEU A 141 4.76 11.77 11.51
CA LEU A 141 5.31 12.95 12.14
C LEU A 141 6.77 13.10 11.70
N ILE A 142 7.10 14.26 11.15
CA ILE A 142 8.46 14.59 10.76
C ILE A 142 8.91 15.85 11.46
N THR A 143 10.07 15.81 12.10
CA THR A 143 10.74 16.98 12.66
C THR A 143 12.02 17.27 11.88
N ARG A 144 12.25 18.54 11.57
CA ARG A 144 13.42 19.01 10.81
C ARG A 144 14.16 20.06 11.60
N TRP A 145 15.47 19.95 11.59
CA TRP A 145 16.40 20.89 12.17
C TRP A 145 17.43 21.38 11.14
N THR A 146 17.47 22.67 10.90
CA THR A 146 18.37 23.33 9.92
C THR A 146 19.34 24.25 10.65
N PRO A 147 20.42 23.70 11.27
CA PRO A 147 21.34 24.49 12.09
C PRO A 147 22.09 25.56 11.31
N VAL A 148 22.36 25.32 10.04
CA VAL A 148 23.05 26.26 9.14
C VAL A 148 22.46 26.16 7.74
N LYS A 149 22.67 27.17 6.92
CA LYS A 149 22.17 27.19 5.54
C LYS A 149 22.64 25.92 4.77
N ASN A 150 21.73 25.28 4.07
CA ASN A 150 21.96 24.10 3.24
C ASN A 150 22.25 22.79 4.01
N LEU A 151 22.08 22.74 5.32
CA LEU A 151 22.17 21.50 6.09
C LEU A 151 20.90 21.31 6.91
N THR A 152 20.17 20.23 6.66
CA THR A 152 18.94 19.89 7.39
C THR A 152 18.99 18.44 7.84
N PHE A 153 18.81 18.22 9.13
CA PHE A 153 18.57 16.92 9.72
C PHE A 153 17.07 16.71 9.85
N SER A 154 16.59 15.50 9.55
CA SER A 154 15.19 15.14 9.77
C SER A 154 15.04 13.78 10.41
N ALA A 155 14.05 13.69 11.30
CA ALA A 155 13.58 12.44 11.88
C ALA A 155 12.10 12.31 11.51
N ASP A 156 11.74 11.20 10.88
CA ASP A 156 10.40 10.88 10.38
C ASP A 156 9.95 9.56 11.00
N VAL A 157 8.77 9.55 11.58
CA VAL A 157 8.12 8.34 12.09
C VAL A 157 6.78 8.22 11.41
N THR A 158 6.54 7.10 10.75
CA THR A 158 5.33 6.85 9.97
C THR A 158 4.71 5.51 10.36
N TYR A 159 3.41 5.53 10.64
CA TYR A 159 2.57 4.36 10.78
C TYR A 159 1.75 4.17 9.52
N VAL A 160 1.71 2.94 9.02
CA VAL A 160 0.92 2.54 7.83
C VAL A 160 0.06 1.34 8.21
N HIS A 161 -1.22 1.40 7.89
CA HIS A 161 -2.19 0.34 8.06
C HIS A 161 -2.77 -0.07 6.71
N LEU A 162 -2.67 -1.36 6.36
CA LEU A 162 -3.32 -1.97 5.20
C LEU A 162 -4.55 -2.74 5.65
N ASP A 163 -5.72 -2.30 5.24
CA ASP A 163 -7.00 -3.01 5.36
C ASP A 163 -7.27 -3.75 4.04
N GLN A 164 -6.83 -5.00 3.95
CA GLN A 164 -7.04 -5.87 2.79
C GLN A 164 -8.37 -6.63 2.88
N LYS A 165 -8.81 -7.22 1.76
CA LYS A 165 -10.08 -7.95 1.70
C LYS A 165 -9.91 -9.43 1.27
N TYR A 166 -8.67 -9.89 1.17
CA TYR A 166 -8.39 -11.32 1.07
C TYR A 166 -8.53 -11.97 2.44
N ALA A 167 -8.99 -13.20 2.50
CA ALA A 167 -9.05 -13.97 3.75
C ALA A 167 -8.73 -15.46 3.51
N GLY A 168 -8.30 -16.12 4.57
CA GLY A 168 -7.87 -17.51 4.54
C GLY A 168 -6.37 -17.64 4.58
N THR A 169 -5.85 -18.67 3.94
CA THR A 169 -4.40 -18.95 3.89
C THR A 169 -3.91 -19.14 2.46
N ILE A 170 -2.65 -18.81 2.25
CA ILE A 170 -1.93 -19.11 1.02
C ILE A 170 -0.65 -19.90 1.33
N THR A 171 -0.24 -20.75 0.40
CA THR A 171 1.05 -21.43 0.49
C THR A 171 1.97 -20.87 -0.58
N THR A 172 3.12 -20.35 -0.16
CA THR A 172 4.08 -19.73 -1.08
C THR A 172 5.25 -20.66 -1.33
N SER A 173 5.76 -20.65 -2.57
CA SER A 173 7.08 -21.16 -2.87
C SER A 173 8.17 -20.17 -2.44
N SER A 174 9.37 -20.64 -2.18
CA SER A 174 10.49 -19.79 -1.79
C SER A 174 10.69 -18.64 -2.79
N GLY A 175 10.76 -17.42 -2.27
CA GLY A 175 11.07 -16.22 -3.03
C GLY A 175 9.90 -15.54 -3.74
N SER A 176 8.71 -16.14 -3.83
CA SER A 176 7.58 -15.56 -4.58
C SER A 176 7.04 -14.25 -3.98
N ILE A 177 7.19 -14.04 -2.69
CA ILE A 177 6.77 -12.83 -1.97
C ILE A 177 7.87 -12.22 -1.09
N GLY A 178 9.13 -12.61 -1.31
CA GLY A 178 10.24 -12.18 -0.46
C GLY A 178 10.25 -12.81 0.94
N LYS A 179 9.45 -13.85 1.16
CA LYS A 179 9.33 -14.59 2.43
C LYS A 179 9.70 -16.07 2.22
N PRO A 180 10.10 -16.80 3.26
CA PRO A 180 10.35 -18.23 3.18
C PRO A 180 9.11 -19.01 2.69
N SER A 181 9.36 -20.19 2.10
CA SER A 181 8.26 -21.09 1.72
C SER A 181 7.53 -21.58 2.96
N ALA A 182 6.25 -21.21 3.07
CA ALA A 182 5.39 -21.57 4.18
C ALA A 182 3.93 -21.28 3.86
N THR A 183 3.02 -21.70 4.75
CA THR A 183 1.62 -21.28 4.72
C THR A 183 1.48 -20.00 5.53
N TYR A 184 0.90 -18.98 4.93
CA TYR A 184 0.67 -17.66 5.52
C TYR A 184 -0.82 -17.36 5.62
N GLU A 185 -1.22 -16.78 6.74
CA GLU A 185 -2.57 -16.28 6.92
C GLU A 185 -2.71 -14.89 6.29
N LEU A 186 -3.78 -14.67 5.55
CA LEU A 186 -4.13 -13.39 4.94
C LEU A 186 -4.80 -12.50 5.98
N LYS A 187 -4.11 -11.46 6.41
CA LYS A 187 -4.57 -10.50 7.43
C LYS A 187 -4.18 -9.07 7.05
N ASP A 188 -4.89 -8.14 7.64
CA ASP A 188 -4.47 -6.75 7.67
C ASP A 188 -3.06 -6.61 8.26
N GLN A 189 -2.33 -5.62 7.80
CA GLN A 189 -0.94 -5.42 8.18
C GLN A 189 -0.70 -4.00 8.69
N ASP A 190 0.10 -3.94 9.74
CA ASP A 190 0.56 -2.69 10.34
C ASP A 190 2.07 -2.56 10.18
N THR A 191 2.53 -1.37 9.83
CA THR A 191 3.96 -1.08 9.68
C THR A 191 4.31 0.24 10.32
N VAL A 192 5.36 0.25 11.14
CA VAL A 192 5.98 1.46 11.65
C VAL A 192 7.33 1.62 10.99
N GLN A 193 7.58 2.78 10.42
CA GLN A 193 8.86 3.14 9.80
C GLN A 193 9.47 4.32 10.54
N MET A 194 10.79 4.30 10.69
CA MET A 194 11.58 5.42 11.17
C MET A 194 12.67 5.73 10.16
N LEU A 195 12.79 7.00 9.79
CA LEU A 195 13.77 7.44 8.82
C LEU A 195 14.49 8.67 9.31
N PHE A 196 15.82 8.60 9.31
CA PHE A 196 16.70 9.72 9.62
C PHE A 196 17.46 10.13 8.35
N ARG A 197 17.49 11.43 8.10
CA ARG A 197 18.18 12.01 6.92
C ARG A 197 19.01 13.21 7.34
N ALA A 198 20.12 13.45 6.63
CA ALA A 198 20.95 14.64 6.73
C ALA A 198 21.13 15.24 5.34
#